data_c5fbc210c0e2c72135be1941913f4060
#
_entry.id   c5fbc210c0e2c72135be1941913f4060
#
_cell.length_a   1.000
_cell.length_b   1.000
_cell.length_c   1.000
_cell.angle_alpha   90.00
_cell.angle_beta   90.00
_cell.angle_gamma   90.00
#
_symmetry.space_group_name_H-M   'P 1'
#
loop_
_entity.id
_entity.type
_entity.pdbx_description
1 polymer ?
#
loop_
_entity_poly.entity_id
_entity_poly.type
_entity_poly.pdbx_seq_one_letter_code
_entity_poly.pdbx_strand_id
1 'polypeptide(L)'
;MSGGGVSVGAGGSSGGWLPLQAGAGLDPARGSASPGYVERGSSGAGAWFAGLLVLVAVPGVNLVLGPVAMMVAGLRGGSRRAELGRSNGRRAASWGLTFLLGEALLIGVQLYIGQVVSGWGERVTLFPWGLPAVFALILMVSHFVVCIAQGVRAHRGGVTRFGGIPFFR
;
A
#
# COMPACT_ATOMS: atom_id res chain seq x y z
N MET A 1 -50.69 -2.12 -31.51
CA MET A 1 -51.28 -0.83 -31.86
C MET A 1 -50.82 0.20 -30.87
N SER A 2 -50.44 1.39 -31.34
CA SER A 2 -49.90 2.58 -30.65
C SER A 2 -48.40 2.47 -30.34
N GLY A 3 -47.42 3.11 -30.98
CA GLY A 3 -47.40 4.37 -31.74
C GLY A 3 -46.94 5.48 -30.78
N GLY A 4 -45.62 5.66 -30.63
CA GLY A 4 -45.04 6.68 -29.77
C GLY A 4 -43.73 7.19 -30.37
N GLY A 5 -43.77 8.36 -30.95
CA GLY A 5 -42.85 9.02 -31.80
C GLY A 5 -41.55 9.50 -31.15
N VAL A 6 -40.52 9.48 -31.96
CA VAL A 6 -39.23 10.12 -31.77
C VAL A 6 -39.33 11.56 -32.21
N SER A 7 -39.21 12.54 -31.29
CA SER A 7 -39.05 13.94 -31.62
C SER A 7 -37.56 14.28 -31.73
N VAL A 8 -37.11 14.53 -32.93
CA VAL A 8 -35.81 15.13 -33.24
C VAL A 8 -35.93 16.65 -33.05
N GLY A 9 -35.34 17.15 -31.98
CA GLY A 9 -35.20 18.59 -31.73
C GLY A 9 -33.93 19.11 -32.41
N ALA A 10 -34.08 19.77 -33.54
CA ALA A 10 -33.07 20.61 -34.16
C ALA A 10 -32.98 21.93 -33.40
N GLY A 11 -31.92 22.14 -32.62
CA GLY A 11 -31.64 23.39 -31.91
C GLY A 11 -30.45 24.12 -32.53
N GLY A 12 -30.73 25.27 -33.10
CA GLY A 12 -29.86 26.09 -33.92
C GLY A 12 -28.59 26.60 -33.23
N SER A 13 -27.55 26.62 -34.00
CA SER A 13 -26.28 27.29 -33.73
C SER A 13 -26.44 28.80 -33.90
N SER A 14 -26.58 29.56 -32.82
CA SER A 14 -26.38 31.02 -32.85
C SER A 14 -24.92 31.30 -32.50
N GLY A 15 -24.11 31.58 -33.52
CA GLY A 15 -22.74 32.07 -33.39
C GLY A 15 -22.72 33.45 -32.73
N GLY A 16 -22.50 33.48 -31.43
CA GLY A 16 -22.21 34.67 -30.67
C GLY A 16 -20.71 34.98 -30.77
N TRP A 17 -20.39 36.01 -31.59
CA TRP A 17 -19.04 36.61 -31.61
C TRP A 17 -18.81 37.29 -30.27
N LEU A 18 -17.90 36.71 -29.44
CA LEU A 18 -17.43 37.38 -28.25
C LEU A 18 -16.47 38.51 -28.66
N PRO A 19 -16.68 39.72 -28.14
CA PRO A 19 -15.72 40.80 -28.38
C PRO A 19 -14.39 40.48 -27.77
N LEU A 20 -13.33 40.63 -28.58
CA LEU A 20 -11.94 40.64 -28.14
C LEU A 20 -11.79 41.68 -27.02
N GLN A 21 -11.71 41.22 -25.76
CA GLN A 21 -11.27 42.09 -24.67
C GLN A 21 -9.76 42.36 -24.84
N ALA A 22 -9.43 43.36 -25.65
CA ALA A 22 -8.15 44.03 -25.62
C ALA A 22 -8.06 44.79 -24.29
N GLY A 23 -7.15 44.36 -23.41
CA GLY A 23 -6.84 45.12 -22.21
C GLY A 23 -6.78 44.32 -20.92
N ALA A 24 -6.26 43.08 -20.92
CA ALA A 24 -5.75 42.51 -19.70
C ALA A 24 -4.37 43.11 -19.42
N GLY A 25 -4.31 44.15 -18.60
CA GLY A 25 -3.08 44.68 -18.04
C GLY A 25 -2.25 43.55 -17.45
N LEU A 26 -1.05 43.42 -17.94
CA LEU A 26 -0.01 42.56 -17.34
C LEU A 26 0.20 43.07 -15.92
N ASP A 27 -0.39 42.37 -14.95
CA ASP A 27 -0.16 42.62 -13.54
C ASP A 27 1.26 42.11 -13.21
N PRO A 28 2.26 43.03 -13.08
CA PRO A 28 3.65 42.62 -12.82
C PRO A 28 3.85 42.01 -11.43
N ALA A 29 2.79 42.00 -10.59
CA ALA A 29 2.80 41.42 -9.27
C ALA A 29 2.36 39.93 -9.25
N ARG A 30 1.92 39.35 -10.39
CA ARG A 30 1.86 37.89 -10.50
C ARG A 30 3.28 37.37 -10.65
N GLY A 31 3.92 37.34 -9.48
CA GLY A 31 5.21 36.71 -9.26
C GLY A 31 5.28 35.42 -10.04
N SER A 32 6.40 35.27 -10.73
CA SER A 32 6.83 34.08 -11.44
C SER A 32 6.26 32.82 -10.78
N ALA A 33 5.14 32.34 -11.36
CA ALA A 33 4.69 31.00 -11.06
C ALA A 33 5.84 30.08 -11.45
N SER A 34 6.63 29.68 -10.49
CA SER A 34 7.62 28.65 -10.65
C SER A 34 6.99 27.57 -11.50
N PRO A 35 7.64 27.09 -12.59
CA PRO A 35 7.08 26.05 -13.43
C PRO A 35 6.67 24.93 -12.51
N GLY A 36 5.34 24.71 -12.42
CA GLY A 36 4.68 24.01 -11.33
C GLY A 36 5.45 22.78 -10.93
N TYR A 37 6.03 22.81 -9.76
CA TYR A 37 6.27 21.60 -8.99
C TYR A 37 4.90 20.98 -8.80
N VAL A 38 4.54 20.10 -9.71
CA VAL A 38 3.43 19.18 -9.47
C VAL A 38 3.90 18.38 -8.26
N GLU A 39 3.44 18.77 -7.08
CA GLU A 39 3.65 18.02 -5.86
C GLU A 39 3.14 16.61 -6.17
N ARG A 40 4.05 15.72 -6.55
CA ARG A 40 3.73 14.32 -6.79
C ARG A 40 3.23 13.79 -5.47
N GLY A 41 1.92 13.79 -5.31
CA GLY A 41 1.28 13.25 -4.13
C GLY A 41 1.89 11.88 -3.83
N SER A 42 2.16 11.60 -2.57
CA SER A 42 2.84 10.35 -2.18
C SER A 42 2.10 9.16 -2.77
N SER A 43 2.79 8.31 -3.52
CA SER A 43 2.22 7.13 -4.17
C SER A 43 1.89 6.00 -3.18
N GLY A 44 2.30 6.15 -1.91
CA GLY A 44 2.23 5.10 -0.89
C GLY A 44 3.31 4.03 -1.03
N ALA A 45 4.23 4.16 -2.00
CA ALA A 45 5.32 3.19 -2.20
C ALA A 45 6.24 3.09 -0.98
N GLY A 46 6.51 4.22 -0.29
CA GLY A 46 7.34 4.26 0.91
C GLY A 46 6.86 3.33 2.02
N ALA A 47 5.53 3.16 2.16
CA ALA A 47 4.98 2.22 3.14
C ALA A 47 5.33 0.76 2.81
N TRP A 48 5.33 0.37 1.53
CA TRP A 48 5.72 -0.97 1.10
C TRP A 48 7.22 -1.20 1.27
N PHE A 49 8.05 -0.22 0.90
CA PHE A 49 9.51 -0.33 1.08
C PHE A 49 9.93 -0.33 2.55
N ALA A 50 9.16 0.30 3.44
CA ALA A 50 9.40 0.21 4.88
C ALA A 50 9.32 -1.24 5.40
N GLY A 51 8.55 -2.12 4.74
CA GLY A 51 8.52 -3.54 5.06
C GLY A 51 9.87 -4.25 4.86
N LEU A 52 10.74 -3.72 3.99
CA LEU A 52 12.09 -4.27 3.79
C LEU A 52 13.03 -4.05 4.99
N LEU A 53 12.62 -3.25 5.99
CA LEU A 53 13.35 -3.12 7.24
C LEU A 53 13.46 -4.46 8.01
N VAL A 54 12.67 -5.46 7.63
CA VAL A 54 12.85 -6.84 8.12
C VAL A 54 14.24 -7.40 7.78
N LEU A 55 14.94 -6.83 6.78
CA LEU A 55 16.34 -7.17 6.43
C LEU A 55 17.39 -6.62 7.40
N VAL A 56 17.01 -5.71 8.30
CA VAL A 56 17.96 -5.20 9.30
C VAL A 56 18.40 -6.35 10.19
N ALA A 57 19.71 -6.62 10.20
CA ALA A 57 20.32 -7.82 10.76
C ALA A 57 20.36 -7.86 12.31
N VAL A 58 19.26 -7.44 12.96
CA VAL A 58 19.09 -7.56 14.43
C VAL A 58 18.10 -8.68 14.71
N PRO A 59 18.54 -9.86 15.17
CA PRO A 59 17.65 -10.99 15.40
C PRO A 59 16.46 -10.64 16.30
N GLY A 60 15.23 -10.99 15.87
CA GLY A 60 14.00 -10.75 16.61
C GLY A 60 13.41 -9.34 16.43
N VAL A 61 14.23 -8.29 16.43
CA VAL A 61 13.77 -6.90 16.23
C VAL A 61 13.28 -6.68 14.78
N ASN A 62 13.97 -7.28 13.83
CA ASN A 62 13.66 -7.17 12.41
C ASN A 62 12.26 -7.68 12.05
N LEU A 63 11.79 -8.77 12.68
CA LEU A 63 10.45 -9.34 12.44
C LEU A 63 9.32 -8.38 12.84
N VAL A 64 9.57 -7.52 13.82
CA VAL A 64 8.60 -6.54 14.30
C VAL A 64 8.78 -5.19 13.61
N LEU A 65 10.04 -4.77 13.40
CA LEU A 65 10.36 -3.43 12.89
C LEU A 65 9.78 -3.18 11.49
N GLY A 66 9.94 -4.13 10.57
CA GLY A 66 9.43 -4.00 9.21
C GLY A 66 7.91 -3.81 9.16
N PRO A 67 7.10 -4.73 9.70
CA PRO A 67 5.64 -4.63 9.73
C PRO A 67 5.14 -3.39 10.47
N VAL A 68 5.75 -3.02 11.60
CA VAL A 68 5.38 -1.81 12.35
C VAL A 68 5.69 -0.56 11.55
N ALA A 69 6.86 -0.49 10.88
CA ALA A 69 7.20 0.63 10.00
C ALA A 69 6.22 0.74 8.83
N MET A 70 5.77 -0.38 8.24
CA MET A 70 4.73 -0.39 7.21
C MET A 70 3.41 0.17 7.72
N MET A 71 2.98 -0.24 8.92
CA MET A 71 1.74 0.27 9.53
C MET A 71 1.84 1.77 9.78
N VAL A 72 2.92 2.24 10.40
CA VAL A 72 3.13 3.64 10.70
C VAL A 72 3.22 4.48 9.43
N ALA A 73 4.01 4.07 8.45
CA ALA A 73 4.16 4.77 7.18
C ALA A 73 2.86 4.75 6.37
N GLY A 74 2.16 3.62 6.36
CA GLY A 74 0.91 3.45 5.62
C GLY A 74 -0.25 4.27 6.18
N LEU A 75 -0.33 4.41 7.50
CA LEU A 75 -1.39 5.18 8.15
C LEU A 75 -1.10 6.69 8.17
N ARG A 76 0.18 7.09 8.26
CA ARG A 76 0.60 8.50 8.26
C ARG A 76 0.75 9.10 6.86
N GLY A 77 1.06 8.29 5.86
CA GLY A 77 1.45 8.70 4.51
C GLY A 77 0.36 9.26 3.60
N GLY A 78 -0.82 9.56 4.10
CA GLY A 78 -1.93 10.05 3.31
C GLY A 78 -2.20 11.54 3.47
N SER A 79 -1.58 12.43 2.67
CA SER A 79 -2.16 13.75 2.48
C SER A 79 -3.57 13.58 1.87
N ARG A 80 -4.55 14.38 2.31
CA ARG A 80 -5.95 14.32 1.81
C ARG A 80 -6.06 14.48 0.29
N ARG A 81 -5.01 14.97 -0.37
CA ARG A 81 -4.95 15.19 -1.83
C ARG A 81 -4.45 13.97 -2.63
N ALA A 82 -3.89 12.95 -1.99
CA ALA A 82 -3.36 11.77 -2.66
C ALA A 82 -4.16 10.51 -2.27
N GLU A 83 -5.38 10.39 -2.80
CA GLU A 83 -6.25 9.23 -2.57
C GLU A 83 -5.56 7.90 -2.90
N LEU A 84 -4.78 7.88 -3.99
CA LEU A 84 -3.97 6.73 -4.38
C LEU A 84 -2.96 6.35 -3.29
N GLY A 85 -2.21 7.31 -2.76
CA GLY A 85 -1.24 7.08 -1.71
C GLY A 85 -1.89 6.57 -0.43
N ARG A 86 -3.06 7.09 -0.08
CA ARG A 86 -3.84 6.66 1.07
C ARG A 86 -4.36 5.24 0.93
N SER A 87 -4.89 4.89 -0.25
CA SER A 87 -5.36 3.53 -0.54
C SER A 87 -4.21 2.52 -0.50
N ASN A 88 -3.10 2.81 -1.16
CA ASN A 88 -1.91 1.96 -1.16
C ASN A 88 -1.30 1.83 0.24
N GLY A 89 -1.27 2.93 1.02
CA GLY A 89 -0.77 2.94 2.39
C GLY A 89 -1.60 2.06 3.34
N ARG A 90 -2.93 2.14 3.27
CA ARG A 90 -3.81 1.28 4.07
C ARG A 90 -3.63 -0.21 3.75
N ARG A 91 -3.45 -0.54 2.48
CA ARG A 91 -3.18 -1.93 2.07
C ARG A 91 -1.82 -2.41 2.56
N ALA A 92 -0.79 -1.56 2.51
CA ALA A 92 0.51 -1.86 3.09
C ALA A 92 0.40 -2.11 4.60
N ALA A 93 -0.32 -1.23 5.33
CA ALA A 93 -0.54 -1.39 6.76
C ALA A 93 -1.30 -2.69 7.10
N SER A 94 -2.35 -3.02 6.33
CA SER A 94 -3.09 -4.28 6.50
C SER A 94 -2.21 -5.51 6.26
N TRP A 95 -1.34 -5.47 5.23
CA TRP A 95 -0.39 -6.53 4.96
C TRP A 95 0.64 -6.66 6.10
N GLY A 96 1.20 -5.54 6.57
CA GLY A 96 2.15 -5.54 7.69
C GLY A 96 1.55 -6.18 8.94
N LEU A 97 0.29 -5.87 9.28
CA LEU A 97 -0.39 -6.49 10.41
C LEU A 97 -0.67 -7.98 10.17
N THR A 98 -1.12 -8.36 8.96
CA THR A 98 -1.35 -9.77 8.60
C THR A 98 -0.05 -10.58 8.75
N PHE A 99 1.06 -10.06 8.25
CA PHE A 99 2.37 -10.68 8.35
C PHE A 99 2.80 -10.83 9.82
N LEU A 100 2.70 -9.75 10.61
CA LEU A 100 3.09 -9.77 12.03
C LEU A 100 2.31 -10.81 12.83
N LEU A 101 1.00 -10.89 12.62
CA LEU A 101 0.14 -11.87 13.29
C LEU A 101 0.48 -13.31 12.84
N GLY A 102 0.72 -13.50 11.55
CA GLY A 102 1.12 -14.81 11.00
C GLY A 102 2.45 -15.29 11.57
N GLU A 103 3.46 -14.42 11.58
CA GLU A 103 4.78 -14.76 12.16
C GLU A 103 4.68 -15.02 13.67
N ALA A 104 3.98 -14.17 14.41
CA ALA A 104 3.79 -14.36 15.86
C ALA A 104 3.12 -15.69 16.17
N LEU A 105 2.09 -16.06 15.38
CA LEU A 105 1.42 -17.35 15.54
C LEU A 105 2.35 -18.53 15.24
N LEU A 106 3.07 -18.49 14.11
CA LEU A 106 3.95 -19.59 13.69
C LEU A 106 5.12 -19.76 14.65
N ILE A 107 5.74 -18.66 15.09
CA ILE A 107 6.82 -18.69 16.09
C ILE A 107 6.28 -19.17 17.44
N GLY A 108 5.10 -18.69 17.86
CA GLY A 108 4.48 -19.12 19.11
C GLY A 108 4.17 -20.61 19.12
N VAL A 109 3.62 -21.15 18.02
CA VAL A 109 3.38 -22.59 17.86
C VAL A 109 4.70 -23.37 17.87
N GLN A 110 5.74 -22.85 17.19
CA GLN A 110 7.07 -23.50 17.17
C GLN A 110 7.68 -23.59 18.57
N LEU A 111 7.61 -22.50 19.34
CA LEU A 111 8.11 -22.46 20.71
C LEU A 111 7.33 -23.40 21.61
N TYR A 112 6.02 -23.44 21.49
CA TYR A 112 5.16 -24.35 22.24
C TYR A 112 5.51 -25.83 21.94
N ILE A 113 5.62 -26.20 20.66
CA ILE A 113 6.06 -27.54 20.25
C ILE A 113 7.43 -27.86 20.85
N GLY A 114 8.38 -26.91 20.78
CA GLY A 114 9.72 -27.08 21.35
C GLY A 114 9.68 -27.42 22.85
N GLN A 115 8.85 -26.73 23.61
CA GLN A 115 8.68 -26.99 25.05
C GLN A 115 8.06 -28.36 25.31
N VAL A 116 7.01 -28.73 24.59
CA VAL A 116 6.33 -30.02 24.77
C VAL A 116 7.25 -31.21 24.43
N VAL A 117 7.90 -31.15 23.24
CA VAL A 117 8.77 -32.22 22.75
C VAL A 117 10.00 -32.37 23.64
N SER A 118 10.61 -31.27 24.09
CA SER A 118 11.72 -31.30 25.04
C SER A 118 11.31 -31.89 26.39
N GLY A 119 10.06 -31.64 26.84
CA GLY A 119 9.49 -32.22 28.04
C GLY A 119 9.34 -33.76 27.96
N TRP A 120 9.26 -34.32 26.77
CA TRP A 120 9.25 -35.76 26.52
C TRP A 120 10.66 -36.37 26.39
N GLY A 121 11.70 -35.54 26.50
CA GLY A 121 13.10 -35.98 26.35
C GLY A 121 13.50 -36.22 24.89
N GLU A 122 12.66 -35.82 23.91
CA GLU A 122 12.96 -35.98 22.50
C GLU A 122 13.68 -34.75 21.94
N ARG A 123 14.43 -34.97 20.87
CA ARG A 123 15.03 -33.83 20.11
C ARG A 123 14.05 -33.25 19.12
N VAL A 124 13.97 -31.94 19.10
CA VAL A 124 13.17 -31.22 18.09
C VAL A 124 13.85 -31.39 16.73
N THR A 125 13.25 -32.19 15.85
CA THR A 125 13.70 -32.40 14.48
C THR A 125 12.89 -31.52 13.50
N LEU A 126 13.44 -31.33 12.30
CA LEU A 126 12.74 -30.52 11.27
C LEU A 126 11.37 -31.10 10.91
N PHE A 127 11.28 -32.43 10.83
CA PHE A 127 10.02 -33.11 10.55
C PHE A 127 9.69 -34.10 11.68
N PRO A 128 8.44 -34.08 12.20
CA PRO A 128 7.34 -33.16 11.87
C PRO A 128 7.39 -31.84 12.65
N TRP A 129 8.24 -31.73 13.68
CA TRP A 129 8.17 -30.69 14.72
C TRP A 129 8.62 -29.29 14.24
N GLY A 130 9.44 -29.21 13.20
CA GLY A 130 9.95 -27.96 12.65
C GLY A 130 9.09 -27.34 11.54
N LEU A 131 7.94 -27.93 11.20
CA LEU A 131 7.06 -27.42 10.14
C LEU A 131 6.62 -25.96 10.34
N PRO A 132 6.24 -25.51 11.55
CA PRO A 132 5.87 -24.10 11.73
C PRO A 132 7.02 -23.14 11.40
N ALA A 133 8.27 -23.51 11.73
CA ALA A 133 9.45 -22.70 11.38
C ALA A 133 9.66 -22.63 9.86
N VAL A 134 9.40 -23.71 9.13
CA VAL A 134 9.45 -23.72 7.66
C VAL A 134 8.37 -22.79 7.08
N PHE A 135 7.16 -22.84 7.61
CA PHE A 135 6.08 -21.94 7.16
C PHE A 135 6.39 -20.48 7.49
N ALA A 136 6.99 -20.19 8.66
CA ALA A 136 7.45 -18.84 8.99
C ALA A 136 8.48 -18.33 7.97
N LEU A 137 9.46 -19.17 7.61
CA LEU A 137 10.44 -18.82 6.57
C LEU A 137 9.76 -18.54 5.21
N ILE A 138 8.82 -19.38 4.79
CA ILE A 138 8.06 -19.18 3.55
C ILE A 138 7.26 -17.86 3.61
N LEU A 139 6.63 -17.57 4.74
CA LEU A 139 5.88 -16.33 4.95
C LEU A 139 6.81 -15.12 4.87
N MET A 140 8.00 -15.21 5.47
CA MET A 140 9.02 -14.16 5.41
C MET A 140 9.48 -13.90 3.97
N VAL A 141 9.82 -14.95 3.19
CA VAL A 141 10.19 -14.81 1.78
C VAL A 141 9.04 -14.20 0.97
N SER A 142 7.81 -14.66 1.21
CA SER A 142 6.62 -14.10 0.56
C SER A 142 6.42 -12.63 0.89
N HIS A 143 6.70 -12.22 2.12
CA HIS A 143 6.65 -10.82 2.55
C HIS A 143 7.60 -9.95 1.72
N PHE A 144 8.85 -10.39 1.49
CA PHE A 144 9.79 -9.68 0.63
C PHE A 144 9.26 -9.48 -0.78
N VAL A 145 8.83 -10.58 -1.40
CA VAL A 145 8.31 -10.56 -2.77
C VAL A 145 7.14 -9.59 -2.89
N VAL A 146 6.21 -9.64 -1.94
CA VAL A 146 5.05 -8.76 -1.89
C VAL A 146 5.46 -7.31 -1.70
N CYS A 147 6.36 -6.99 -0.76
CA CYS A 147 6.84 -5.63 -0.49
C CYS A 147 7.50 -5.02 -1.73
N ILE A 148 8.37 -5.76 -2.40
CA ILE A 148 9.03 -5.28 -3.62
C ILE A 148 8.01 -5.10 -4.76
N ALA A 149 7.20 -6.12 -5.04
CA ALA A 149 6.26 -6.09 -6.16
C ALA A 149 5.21 -4.96 -6.00
N GLN A 150 4.62 -4.83 -4.81
CA GLN A 150 3.62 -3.79 -4.55
C GLN A 150 4.26 -2.41 -4.40
N GLY A 151 5.47 -2.32 -3.83
CA GLY A 151 6.24 -1.08 -3.75
C GLY A 151 6.57 -0.51 -5.12
N VAL A 152 7.09 -1.33 -6.04
CA VAL A 152 7.37 -0.94 -7.43
C VAL A 152 6.08 -0.56 -8.16
N ARG A 153 4.99 -1.32 -7.97
CA ARG A 153 3.69 -0.99 -8.57
C ARG A 153 3.16 0.36 -8.08
N ALA A 154 3.19 0.61 -6.78
CA ALA A 154 2.79 1.88 -6.18
C ALA A 154 3.69 3.02 -6.66
N HIS A 155 5.01 2.81 -6.76
CA HIS A 155 5.95 3.81 -7.28
C HIS A 155 5.63 4.24 -8.72
N ARG A 156 5.18 3.30 -9.54
CA ARG A 156 4.71 3.56 -10.92
C ARG A 156 3.31 4.21 -11.00
N GLY A 157 2.73 4.60 -9.87
CA GLY A 157 1.40 5.22 -9.81
C GLY A 157 0.24 4.23 -9.93
N GLY A 158 0.49 2.93 -9.82
CA GLY A 158 -0.55 1.90 -9.86
C GLY A 158 -1.22 1.69 -8.50
N VAL A 159 -2.48 1.27 -8.52
CA VAL A 159 -3.17 0.78 -7.32
C VAL A 159 -2.62 -0.60 -6.97
N THR A 160 -2.20 -0.79 -5.71
CA THR A 160 -1.75 -2.10 -5.22
C THR A 160 -2.95 -3.05 -5.16
N ARG A 161 -2.77 -4.29 -5.59
CA ARG A 161 -3.87 -5.30 -5.62
C ARG A 161 -3.92 -6.14 -4.38
N PHE A 162 -2.78 -6.29 -3.72
CA PHE A 162 -2.61 -7.15 -2.56
C PHE A 162 -2.53 -6.30 -1.29
N GLY A 163 -3.18 -6.73 -0.22
CA GLY A 163 -3.22 -5.98 1.05
C GLY A 163 -3.45 -6.88 2.27
N GLY A 164 -3.34 -8.21 2.10
CA GLY A 164 -3.63 -9.14 3.19
C GLY A 164 -5.09 -9.07 3.67
N ILE A 165 -5.32 -9.37 4.94
CA ILE A 165 -6.63 -9.22 5.56
C ILE A 165 -6.94 -7.72 5.70
N PRO A 166 -8.11 -7.23 5.26
CA PRO A 166 -8.43 -5.80 5.23
C PRO A 166 -8.79 -5.26 6.63
N PHE A 167 -7.78 -5.05 7.47
CA PHE A 167 -7.98 -4.48 8.81
C PHE A 167 -8.26 -2.96 8.76
N PHE A 168 -7.66 -2.26 7.80
CA PHE A 168 -7.79 -0.81 7.65
C PHE A 168 -8.58 -0.48 6.38
N ARG A 169 -9.84 -0.10 6.53
CA ARG A 169 -10.75 0.35 5.45
C ARG A 169 -10.84 1.86 5.34
#